data_ffc460f348cf76b44edc432542161f48
#
_entry.id   ffc460f348cf76b44edc432542161f48
#
_cell.length_a   1.000
_cell.length_b   1.000
_cell.length_c   1.000
_cell.angle_alpha   90.00
_cell.angle_beta   90.00
_cell.angle_gamma   90.00
#
_symmetry.space_group_name_H-M   'P 1'
#
loop_
_entity.id
_entity.type
_entity.pdbx_description
1 polymer ?
#
loop_
_entity_poly.entity_id
_entity_poly.type
_entity_poly.pdbx_seq_one_letter_code
_entity_poly.pdbx_strand_id
1 'polypeptide(L)'
;MFIIIETDPFGRMDRFLVDSPHEPKECKEVVKNLYYQGYLYNCDWGCMAGVHKAWVMIEAENESQALLVIPPILRANATATKVVKFDPAMVSEWKEGE
;
A
#
# COMPACT_ATOMS: atom_id res chain seq x y z
N MET A 1 -10.75 11.23 5.68
CA MET A 1 -9.41 11.71 5.34
C MET A 1 -8.93 11.08 4.05
N PHE A 2 -8.16 11.79 3.31
CA PHE A 2 -7.59 11.27 2.07
C PHE A 2 -6.10 11.55 2.03
N ILE A 3 -5.41 10.82 1.16
CA ILE A 3 -3.97 10.94 1.02
C ILE A 3 -3.66 11.90 -0.11
N ILE A 4 -2.81 12.85 0.15
CA ILE A 4 -2.37 13.80 -0.86
C ILE A 4 -0.94 13.45 -1.23
N ILE A 5 -0.82 12.76 -2.34
CA ILE A 5 0.44 12.14 -2.72
C ILE A 5 1.47 13.12 -3.23
N GLU A 6 1.03 14.09 -3.99
CA GLU A 6 1.93 15.01 -4.69
C GLU A 6 2.37 16.19 -3.85
N THR A 7 1.99 16.26 -2.58
CA THR A 7 2.21 17.47 -1.79
C THR A 7 3.22 17.35 -0.67
N ASP A 8 4.15 16.43 -0.75
CA ASP A 8 5.24 16.40 0.20
C ASP A 8 6.41 17.25 -0.34
N PRO A 9 6.44 18.56 -0.02
CA PRO A 9 7.46 19.44 -0.60
C PRO A 9 8.86 19.18 -0.08
N PHE A 10 8.96 18.39 0.99
CA PHE A 10 10.26 18.11 1.60
C PHE A 10 10.79 16.73 1.27
N GLY A 11 10.06 15.96 0.48
CA GLY A 11 10.48 14.61 0.10
C GLY A 11 10.60 13.65 1.26
N ARG A 12 9.83 13.83 2.33
CA ARG A 12 9.88 12.97 3.50
C ARG A 12 8.99 11.75 3.40
N MET A 13 8.07 11.75 2.45
CA MET A 13 7.12 10.67 2.26
C MET A 13 7.52 9.83 1.07
N ASP A 14 7.45 8.54 1.24
CA ASP A 14 7.67 7.57 0.18
C ASP A 14 6.37 6.83 -0.10
N ARG A 15 6.28 6.23 -1.28
CA ARG A 15 5.13 5.38 -1.62
C ARG A 15 5.42 3.96 -1.16
N PHE A 16 4.41 3.37 -0.54
CA PHE A 16 4.50 1.99 -0.08
C PHE A 16 3.33 1.19 -0.62
N LEU A 17 3.64 -0.03 -1.07
CA LEU A 17 2.61 -1.03 -1.31
C LEU A 17 2.52 -1.89 -0.06
N VAL A 18 1.35 -1.84 0.58
CA VAL A 18 1.09 -2.66 1.75
C VAL A 18 0.33 -3.90 1.31
N ASP A 19 0.87 -5.06 1.65
CA ASP A 19 0.27 -6.36 1.37
C ASP A 19 -0.24 -6.90 2.70
N SER A 20 -1.55 -7.12 2.79
CA SER A 20 -2.19 -7.54 4.03
C SER A 20 -3.03 -8.79 3.82
N PRO A 21 -2.51 -9.96 4.19
CA PRO A 21 -3.32 -11.18 4.15
C PRO A 21 -4.32 -11.20 5.30
N HIS A 22 -5.47 -11.85 5.06
CA HIS A 22 -6.49 -12.02 6.08
C HIS A 22 -7.23 -13.33 5.84
N GLU A 23 -7.93 -13.81 6.88
CA GLU A 23 -8.76 -15.00 6.76
C GLU A 23 -10.04 -14.68 5.96
N PRO A 24 -10.61 -15.64 5.25
CA PRO A 24 -11.86 -15.41 4.51
C PRO A 24 -12.96 -14.81 5.36
N LYS A 25 -13.07 -15.23 6.61
CA LYS A 25 -14.09 -14.72 7.53
C LYS A 25 -13.87 -13.27 7.94
N GLU A 26 -12.67 -12.75 7.75
CA GLU A 26 -12.31 -11.38 8.13
C GLU A 26 -12.51 -10.39 6.99
N CYS A 27 -12.81 -10.87 5.80
CA CYS A 27 -12.84 -10.04 4.60
C CYS A 27 -13.73 -8.80 4.77
N LYS A 28 -14.97 -8.99 5.19
CA LYS A 28 -15.90 -7.87 5.35
C LYS A 28 -15.44 -6.87 6.39
N GLU A 29 -14.86 -7.35 7.47
CA GLU A 29 -14.39 -6.47 8.55
C GLU A 29 -13.23 -5.61 8.07
N VAL A 30 -12.31 -6.18 7.31
CA VAL A 30 -11.18 -5.43 6.78
C VAL A 30 -11.65 -4.37 5.78
N VAL A 31 -12.57 -4.74 4.90
CA VAL A 31 -13.13 -3.80 3.92
C VAL A 31 -13.81 -2.63 4.64
N LYS A 32 -14.64 -2.92 5.64
CA LYS A 32 -15.30 -1.89 6.43
C LYS A 32 -14.32 -0.99 7.14
N ASN A 33 -13.27 -1.57 7.73
CA ASN A 33 -12.28 -0.80 8.45
C ASN A 33 -11.61 0.21 7.54
N LEU A 34 -11.17 -0.22 6.36
CA LEU A 34 -10.51 0.67 5.42
C LEU A 34 -11.46 1.70 4.84
N TYR A 35 -12.74 1.33 4.69
CA TYR A 35 -13.76 2.28 4.29
C TYR A 35 -13.91 3.40 5.32
N TYR A 36 -14.00 3.03 6.60
CA TYR A 36 -14.16 4.03 7.67
C TYR A 36 -12.93 4.93 7.82
N GLN A 37 -11.77 4.42 7.50
CA GLN A 37 -10.56 5.23 7.52
C GLN A 37 -10.41 6.15 6.31
N GLY A 38 -11.25 5.97 5.28
CA GLY A 38 -11.17 6.78 4.08
C GLY A 38 -10.16 6.29 3.05
N TYR A 39 -9.66 5.07 3.21
CA TYR A 39 -8.62 4.53 2.32
C TYR A 39 -9.12 3.52 1.30
N LEU A 40 -10.43 3.34 1.19
CA LEU A 40 -10.96 2.30 0.31
C LEU A 40 -10.50 2.44 -1.14
N TYR A 41 -10.40 3.66 -1.63
CA TYR A 41 -9.94 3.90 -3.00
C TYR A 41 -8.46 3.58 -3.23
N ASN A 42 -7.71 3.44 -2.15
CA ASN A 42 -6.30 3.10 -2.23
C ASN A 42 -6.07 1.59 -2.21
N CYS A 43 -7.14 0.82 -2.12
CA CYS A 43 -7.08 -0.62 -1.89
C CYS A 43 -7.55 -1.40 -3.08
N ASP A 44 -6.85 -2.49 -3.34
CA ASP A 44 -7.29 -3.53 -4.26
C ASP A 44 -7.45 -4.82 -3.47
N TRP A 45 -8.40 -5.63 -3.85
CA TRP A 45 -8.81 -6.81 -3.08
C TRP A 45 -8.79 -8.04 -3.94
N GLY A 46 -8.19 -9.10 -3.44
CA GLY A 46 -8.15 -10.38 -4.13
C GLY A 46 -9.23 -11.36 -3.71
N CYS A 47 -10.08 -10.99 -2.76
CA CYS A 47 -11.04 -11.92 -2.16
C CYS A 47 -11.97 -12.57 -3.19
N MET A 48 -12.42 -11.79 -4.16
CA MET A 48 -13.34 -12.30 -5.19
C MET A 48 -12.65 -13.31 -6.12
N ALA A 49 -11.35 -13.30 -6.18
CA ALA A 49 -10.57 -14.25 -6.97
C ALA A 49 -10.02 -15.40 -6.12
N GLY A 50 -10.43 -15.49 -4.86
CA GLY A 50 -9.96 -16.52 -3.95
C GLY A 50 -8.63 -16.23 -3.28
N VAL A 51 -8.09 -15.03 -3.47
CA VAL A 51 -6.86 -14.62 -2.82
C VAL A 51 -7.23 -13.63 -1.72
N HIS A 52 -7.15 -14.10 -0.48
CA HIS A 52 -7.61 -13.32 0.67
C HIS A 52 -6.53 -12.35 1.14
N LYS A 53 -6.34 -11.31 0.34
CA LYS A 53 -5.39 -10.24 0.61
C LYS A 53 -5.97 -8.90 0.21
N ALA A 54 -5.50 -7.87 0.90
CA ALA A 54 -5.71 -6.50 0.50
C ALA A 54 -4.36 -5.92 0.10
N TRP A 55 -4.34 -5.12 -0.95
CA TRP A 55 -3.16 -4.37 -1.34
C TRP A 55 -3.51 -2.90 -1.26
N VAL A 56 -2.72 -2.15 -0.50
CA VAL A 56 -3.00 -0.73 -0.26
C VAL A 56 -1.79 0.08 -0.72
N MET A 57 -2.03 1.05 -1.58
CA MET A 57 -0.98 1.98 -1.97
C MET A 57 -1.11 3.22 -1.10
N ILE A 58 -0.05 3.58 -0.39
CA ILE A 58 -0.09 4.66 0.58
C ILE A 58 1.24 5.39 0.63
N GLU A 59 1.21 6.67 0.96
CA GLU A 59 2.43 7.42 1.24
C GLU A 59 2.65 7.49 2.74
N ALA A 60 3.90 7.31 3.16
CA ALA A 60 4.26 7.33 4.57
C ALA A 60 5.74 7.64 4.70
N GLU A 61 6.16 8.01 5.90
CA GLU A 61 7.56 8.33 6.14
C GLU A 61 8.44 7.09 6.18
N ASN A 62 7.88 5.96 6.59
CA ASN A 62 8.60 4.70 6.69
C ASN A 62 7.62 3.53 6.70
N GLU A 63 8.16 2.32 6.73
CA GLU A 63 7.36 1.09 6.69
C GLU A 63 6.41 0.98 7.87
N SER A 64 6.87 1.31 9.07
CA SER A 64 6.05 1.22 10.28
C SER A 64 4.84 2.15 10.19
N GLN A 65 5.04 3.35 9.65
CA GLN A 65 3.96 4.30 9.43
C GLN A 65 2.98 3.78 8.39
N ALA A 66 3.49 3.19 7.31
CA ALA A 66 2.64 2.65 6.26
C ALA A 66 1.73 1.55 6.79
N LEU A 67 2.23 0.71 7.67
CA LEU A 67 1.46 -0.41 8.22
C LEU A 67 0.32 0.03 9.13
N LEU A 68 0.29 1.30 9.56
CA LEU A 68 -0.78 1.80 10.40
C LEU A 68 -2.14 1.84 9.70
N VAL A 69 -2.15 1.77 8.37
CA VAL A 69 -3.42 1.72 7.62
C VAL A 69 -4.14 0.39 7.84
N ILE A 70 -3.41 -0.64 8.22
CA ILE A 70 -3.95 -1.98 8.43
C ILE A 70 -4.43 -2.11 9.88
N PRO A 71 -5.60 -2.74 10.12
CA PRO A 71 -6.09 -2.97 11.49
C PRO A 71 -5.03 -3.67 12.34
N PRO A 72 -4.91 -3.30 13.62
CA PRO A 72 -3.84 -3.84 14.47
C PRO A 72 -3.73 -5.36 14.51
N ILE A 73 -4.87 -6.04 14.49
CA ILE A 73 -4.89 -7.50 14.58
C ILE A 73 -4.26 -8.18 13.36
N LEU A 74 -4.24 -7.49 12.21
CA LEU A 74 -3.68 -8.04 10.99
C LEU A 74 -2.29 -7.51 10.67
N ARG A 75 -1.82 -6.55 11.44
CA ARG A 75 -0.58 -5.83 11.16
C ARG A 75 0.65 -6.71 11.20
N ALA A 76 0.64 -7.72 12.07
CA ALA A 76 1.78 -8.61 12.23
C ALA A 76 2.09 -9.42 10.96
N ASN A 77 1.07 -9.68 10.14
CA ASN A 77 1.22 -10.46 8.92
C ASN A 77 1.28 -9.57 7.67
N ALA A 78 1.18 -8.27 7.84
CA ALA A 78 1.24 -7.34 6.73
C ALA A 78 2.69 -6.94 6.46
N THR A 79 2.96 -6.62 5.20
CA THR A 79 4.27 -6.11 4.79
C THR A 79 4.10 -4.81 4.04
N ALA A 80 5.05 -3.91 4.19
CA ALA A 80 5.08 -2.66 3.46
C ALA A 80 6.37 -2.61 2.64
N THR A 81 6.25 -2.39 1.35
CA THR A 81 7.38 -2.32 0.45
C THR A 81 7.43 -0.95 -0.19
N LYS A 82 8.54 -0.27 -0.05
CA LYS A 82 8.75 1.00 -0.74
C LYS A 82 8.78 0.72 -2.24
N VAL A 83 8.01 1.47 -3.00
CA VAL A 83 7.91 1.29 -4.44
C VAL A 83 8.20 2.60 -5.14
N VAL A 84 8.80 2.48 -6.32
CA VAL A 84 9.10 3.64 -7.17
C VAL A 84 8.74 3.31 -8.59
N LYS A 85 8.60 4.34 -9.40
CA LYS A 85 8.42 4.18 -10.83
C LYS A 85 9.72 4.52 -11.52
N PHE A 86 10.02 3.83 -12.60
CA PHE A 86 11.16 4.18 -13.43
C PHE A 86 10.69 5.09 -14.56
N ASP A 87 11.41 6.17 -14.75
CA ASP A 87 11.17 7.10 -15.85
C ASP A 87 11.75 6.48 -17.13
N PRO A 88 10.98 6.39 -18.21
CA PRO A 88 11.50 5.89 -19.48
C PRO A 88 12.77 6.61 -19.95
N ALA A 89 12.87 7.91 -19.70
CA ALA A 89 14.06 8.67 -20.09
C ALA A 89 15.29 8.18 -19.31
N MET A 90 15.12 7.83 -18.05
CA MET A 90 16.20 7.28 -17.25
C MET A 90 16.60 5.90 -17.74
N VAL A 91 15.61 5.07 -18.02
CA VAL A 91 15.86 3.69 -18.48
C VAL A 91 16.57 3.69 -19.82
N SER A 92 16.24 4.63 -20.70
CA SER A 92 16.86 4.69 -22.04
C SER A 92 18.35 5.00 -21.98
N GLU A 93 18.86 5.51 -20.86
CA GLU A 93 20.27 5.78 -20.67
C GLU A 93 21.04 4.60 -20.10
N TRP A 94 20.35 3.55 -19.68
CA TRP A 94 20.99 2.38 -19.12
C TRP A 94 21.70 1.58 -20.22
N LYS A 95 22.92 1.16 -19.92
CA LYS A 95 23.69 0.35 -20.85
C LYS A 95 23.37 -1.12 -20.65
N GLU A 96 23.48 -1.90 -21.71
CA GLU A 96 23.31 -3.34 -21.60
C GLU A 96 24.34 -3.92 -20.63
N GLY A 97 23.89 -4.85 -19.81
CA GLY A 97 24.74 -5.51 -18.85
C GLY A 97 24.82 -4.84 -17.49
N GLU A 98 24.13 -3.71 -17.34
CA GLU A 98 24.04 -3.03 -16.04
C GLU A 98 22.93 -3.59 -15.18
#